data_f8347883479e437bdad835974a01445e
#
_entry.id   f8347883479e437bdad835974a01445e
#
_cell.length_a   1.000
_cell.length_b   1.000
_cell.length_c   1.000
_cell.angle_alpha   90.00
_cell.angle_beta   90.00
_cell.angle_gamma   90.00
#
_symmetry.space_group_name_H-M   'P 1'
#
loop_
_entity.id
_entity.type
_entity.pdbx_description
1 polymer ?
#
loop_
_entity_poly.entity_id
_entity_poly.type
_entity_poly.pdbx_seq_one_letter_code
_entity_poly.pdbx_strand_id
1 'polypeptide(L)'
;MKVSIAIPAYTDAKGEGAKNLAVLLYSIKNQDYSDIEIIVSDHSTGVDLIEDLCTRESKHLNIIYNRYDRNKGYWGANVNNAIKLCSGELIKFMQQDDYFSNNSSISHMVGIYLKENFDWAICGGIHTQDYKTFYHRIIPKWTEDLHTGNNKLGGVSSIVTKNTSDKLRFEVTLNWMGDCDYYIRSFKKYGLPTIIEHSGIVYKQWAGQLTNTISDTQKQQEVAYVTNKYSVPYA
;
A
#
# COMPACT_ATOMS: atom_id res chain seq x y z
N MET A 1 -1.60 -4.81 20.56
CA MET A 1 -2.45 -4.95 19.36
C MET A 1 -1.55 -5.08 18.14
N LYS A 2 -1.62 -6.21 17.45
CA LYS A 2 -0.72 -6.48 16.33
C LYS A 2 -1.11 -5.70 15.07
N VAL A 3 -0.11 -5.10 14.41
CA VAL A 3 -0.26 -4.48 13.10
C VAL A 3 0.47 -5.33 12.05
N SER A 4 -0.25 -5.74 11.01
CA SER A 4 0.35 -6.38 9.83
C SER A 4 0.70 -5.33 8.79
N ILE A 5 1.93 -5.30 8.32
CA ILE A 5 2.34 -4.48 7.19
C ILE A 5 2.36 -5.36 5.94
N ALA A 6 1.41 -5.14 5.02
CA ALA A 6 1.27 -5.90 3.79
C ALA A 6 2.05 -5.24 2.65
N ILE A 7 3.07 -5.92 2.14
CA ILE A 7 4.01 -5.40 1.14
C ILE A 7 4.00 -6.31 -0.09
N PRO A 8 3.42 -5.88 -1.22
CA PRO A 8 3.66 -6.50 -2.51
C PRO A 8 5.05 -6.10 -3.01
N ALA A 9 5.90 -7.06 -3.31
CA ALA A 9 7.27 -6.84 -3.73
C ALA A 9 7.55 -7.45 -5.11
N TYR A 10 8.47 -6.83 -5.84
CA TYR A 10 9.01 -7.28 -7.12
C TYR A 10 10.38 -6.68 -7.35
N THR A 11 11.30 -7.47 -7.88
CA THR A 11 12.57 -6.97 -8.41
C THR A 11 12.99 -7.77 -9.63
N ASP A 12 13.76 -7.13 -10.50
CA ASP A 12 14.51 -7.75 -11.58
C ASP A 12 16.00 -7.94 -11.18
N ALA A 13 16.80 -8.41 -12.11
CA ALA A 13 18.24 -8.61 -11.91
C ALA A 13 19.02 -7.30 -11.59
N LYS A 14 18.45 -6.11 -11.87
CA LYS A 14 19.06 -4.82 -11.51
C LYS A 14 18.93 -4.52 -10.01
N GLY A 15 17.97 -5.16 -9.34
CA GLY A 15 17.82 -5.11 -7.89
C GLY A 15 17.24 -3.82 -7.31
N GLU A 16 16.70 -2.90 -8.13
CA GLU A 16 16.16 -1.64 -7.63
C GLU A 16 14.96 -1.85 -6.68
N GLY A 17 14.09 -2.83 -6.99
CA GLY A 17 13.00 -3.19 -6.10
C GLY A 17 13.47 -3.67 -4.73
N ALA A 18 14.54 -4.48 -4.69
CA ALA A 18 15.12 -4.94 -3.42
C ALA A 18 15.76 -3.78 -2.63
N LYS A 19 16.40 -2.81 -3.30
CA LYS A 19 16.95 -1.61 -2.64
C LYS A 19 15.85 -0.75 -2.03
N ASN A 20 14.76 -0.54 -2.75
CA ASN A 20 13.60 0.20 -2.24
C ASN A 20 12.98 -0.52 -1.04
N LEU A 21 12.76 -1.83 -1.12
CA LEU A 21 12.29 -2.62 0.01
C LEU A 21 13.22 -2.52 1.23
N ALA A 22 14.54 -2.48 1.04
CA ALA A 22 15.48 -2.31 2.14
C ALA A 22 15.28 -0.98 2.88
N VAL A 23 14.97 0.12 2.16
CA VAL A 23 14.63 1.42 2.75
C VAL A 23 13.33 1.33 3.57
N LEU A 24 12.30 0.69 3.03
CA LEU A 24 11.05 0.46 3.75
C LEU A 24 11.28 -0.36 5.03
N LEU A 25 11.97 -1.49 4.95
CA LEU A 25 12.27 -2.35 6.11
C LEU A 25 13.08 -1.59 7.17
N TYR A 26 14.06 -0.77 6.76
CA TYR A 26 14.79 0.10 7.66
C TYR A 26 13.88 1.11 8.37
N SER A 27 12.93 1.73 7.65
CA SER A 27 11.97 2.67 8.25
C SER A 27 11.01 1.98 9.24
N ILE A 28 10.64 0.72 8.98
CA ILE A 28 9.83 -0.10 9.91
C ILE A 28 10.63 -0.47 11.16
N LYS A 29 11.89 -0.86 10.99
CA LYS A 29 12.78 -1.21 12.11
C LYS A 29 12.96 -0.07 13.11
N ASN A 30 12.87 1.18 12.66
CA ASN A 30 13.01 2.36 13.50
C ASN A 30 11.69 2.87 14.08
N GLN A 31 10.57 2.16 13.91
CA GLN A 31 9.30 2.55 14.54
C GLN A 31 9.36 2.32 16.05
N ASP A 32 8.72 3.20 16.81
CA ASP A 32 8.56 3.11 18.28
C ASP A 32 7.48 2.11 18.71
N TYR A 33 6.83 1.45 17.76
CA TYR A 33 5.81 0.41 17.97
C TYR A 33 6.38 -0.96 17.66
N SER A 34 6.29 -1.91 18.60
CA SER A 34 6.99 -3.20 18.51
C SER A 34 6.12 -4.38 18.05
N ASP A 35 4.79 -4.31 18.24
CA ASP A 35 3.90 -5.44 17.89
C ASP A 35 3.52 -5.39 16.39
N ILE A 36 4.53 -5.58 15.54
CA ILE A 36 4.45 -5.54 14.08
C ILE A 36 4.81 -6.90 13.50
N GLU A 37 4.03 -7.35 12.52
CA GLU A 37 4.43 -8.38 11.56
C GLU A 37 4.51 -7.79 10.16
N ILE A 38 5.48 -8.21 9.39
CA ILE A 38 5.74 -7.73 8.03
C ILE A 38 5.50 -8.87 7.06
N ILE A 39 4.56 -8.70 6.15
CA ILE A 39 4.23 -9.71 5.14
C ILE A 39 4.78 -9.24 3.80
N VAL A 40 5.80 -9.91 3.29
CA VAL A 40 6.37 -9.64 1.96
C VAL A 40 5.90 -10.71 0.98
N SER A 41 5.03 -10.31 0.05
CA SER A 41 4.59 -11.16 -1.07
C SER A 41 5.40 -10.80 -2.30
N ASP A 42 6.20 -11.74 -2.82
CA ASP A 42 7.20 -11.49 -3.85
C ASP A 42 6.82 -12.10 -5.21
N HIS A 43 6.66 -11.25 -6.21
CA HIS A 43 6.41 -11.62 -7.61
C HIS A 43 7.68 -11.72 -8.48
N SER A 44 8.88 -11.59 -7.91
CA SER A 44 10.14 -11.68 -8.67
C SER A 44 10.28 -13.01 -9.40
N THR A 45 11.00 -13.00 -10.53
CA THR A 45 11.24 -14.19 -11.34
C THR A 45 12.72 -14.32 -11.64
N GLY A 46 13.29 -15.50 -11.34
CA GLY A 46 14.68 -15.82 -11.67
C GLY A 46 15.73 -15.06 -10.85
N VAL A 47 15.32 -14.40 -9.75
CA VAL A 47 16.22 -13.72 -8.81
C VAL A 47 15.71 -13.87 -7.37
N ASP A 48 16.61 -14.00 -6.41
CA ASP A 48 16.30 -14.22 -4.99
C ASP A 48 16.63 -13.00 -4.11
N LEU A 49 16.90 -11.85 -4.72
CA LEU A 49 17.34 -10.64 -4.03
C LEU A 49 16.38 -10.17 -2.92
N ILE A 50 15.08 -10.35 -3.10
CA ILE A 50 14.06 -10.02 -2.07
C ILE A 50 14.06 -11.07 -0.97
N GLU A 51 14.15 -12.36 -1.32
CA GLU A 51 14.23 -13.46 -0.36
C GLU A 51 15.48 -13.36 0.51
N ASP A 52 16.65 -13.11 -0.09
CA ASP A 52 17.91 -12.89 0.62
C ASP A 52 17.83 -11.70 1.57
N LEU A 53 17.22 -10.58 1.12
CA LEU A 53 16.99 -9.41 1.95
C LEU A 53 16.09 -9.74 3.14
N CYS A 54 14.95 -10.39 2.91
CA CYS A 54 14.01 -10.78 3.97
C CYS A 54 14.66 -11.75 4.97
N THR A 55 15.42 -12.72 4.49
CA THR A 55 16.15 -13.68 5.34
C THR A 55 17.18 -12.97 6.22
N ARG A 56 17.89 -11.99 5.69
CA ARG A 56 18.85 -11.21 6.46
C ARG A 56 18.18 -10.35 7.53
N GLU A 57 17.13 -9.62 7.15
CA GLU A 57 16.43 -8.69 8.05
C GLU A 57 15.53 -9.41 9.08
N SER A 58 15.11 -10.66 8.84
CA SER A 58 14.30 -11.44 9.80
C SER A 58 15.02 -11.75 11.12
N LYS A 59 16.34 -11.52 11.20
CA LYS A 59 17.09 -11.52 12.45
C LYS A 59 16.68 -10.39 13.41
N HIS A 60 16.05 -9.34 12.89
CA HIS A 60 15.69 -8.13 13.64
C HIS A 60 14.23 -7.74 13.52
N LEU A 61 13.52 -8.25 12.52
CA LEU A 61 12.14 -7.94 12.18
C LEU A 61 11.33 -9.22 12.08
N ASN A 62 10.07 -9.17 12.48
CA ASN A 62 9.14 -10.29 12.32
C ASN A 62 8.62 -10.30 10.86
N ILE A 63 9.37 -10.91 9.94
CA ILE A 63 9.09 -10.98 8.51
C ILE A 63 8.55 -12.35 8.14
N ILE A 64 7.41 -12.36 7.47
CA ILE A 64 6.83 -13.52 6.77
C ILE A 64 7.03 -13.28 5.30
N TYR A 65 8.00 -13.96 4.70
CA TYR A 65 8.27 -13.94 3.27
C TYR A 65 7.48 -15.02 2.54
N ASN A 66 6.91 -14.67 1.39
CA ASN A 66 6.22 -15.60 0.52
C ASN A 66 6.49 -15.31 -0.95
N ARG A 67 7.19 -16.22 -1.65
CA ARG A 67 7.30 -16.20 -3.11
C ARG A 67 5.94 -16.57 -3.68
N TYR A 68 5.35 -15.67 -4.48
CA TYR A 68 4.03 -15.86 -5.04
C TYR A 68 4.07 -15.92 -6.55
N ASP A 69 3.96 -17.15 -7.11
CA ASP A 69 4.17 -17.40 -8.53
C ASP A 69 2.88 -17.35 -9.38
N ARG A 70 1.74 -17.01 -8.77
CA ARG A 70 0.45 -16.92 -9.47
C ARG A 70 0.16 -15.49 -9.90
N ASN A 71 -0.48 -15.35 -11.07
CA ASN A 71 -0.92 -14.05 -11.60
C ASN A 71 0.21 -13.00 -11.63
N LYS A 72 1.41 -13.39 -12.05
CA LYS A 72 2.55 -12.48 -12.20
C LYS A 72 2.21 -11.35 -13.17
N GLY A 73 2.71 -10.15 -12.87
CA GLY A 73 2.40 -8.93 -13.62
C GLY A 73 1.15 -8.19 -13.13
N TYR A 74 0.35 -8.79 -12.25
CA TYR A 74 -0.80 -8.15 -11.63
C TYR A 74 -0.48 -7.79 -10.17
N TRP A 75 -0.19 -6.52 -9.89
CA TRP A 75 0.14 -6.08 -8.54
C TRP A 75 -0.99 -6.33 -7.54
N GLY A 76 -2.26 -6.19 -7.97
CA GLY A 76 -3.44 -6.51 -7.16
C GLY A 76 -3.46 -7.95 -6.65
N ALA A 77 -3.00 -8.92 -7.45
CA ALA A 77 -2.86 -10.31 -7.01
C ALA A 77 -1.78 -10.46 -5.94
N ASN A 78 -0.65 -9.76 -6.10
CA ASN A 78 0.47 -9.79 -5.18
C ASN A 78 0.08 -9.19 -3.81
N VAL A 79 -0.53 -8.00 -3.79
CA VAL A 79 -0.99 -7.40 -2.53
C VAL A 79 -2.10 -8.22 -1.88
N ASN A 80 -3.01 -8.83 -2.65
CA ASN A 80 -4.04 -9.73 -2.12
C ASN A 80 -3.45 -10.97 -1.46
N ASN A 81 -2.34 -11.49 -1.98
CA ASN A 81 -1.62 -12.59 -1.34
C ASN A 81 -1.00 -12.13 0.00
N ALA A 82 -0.38 -10.94 0.06
CA ALA A 82 0.10 -10.38 1.32
C ALA A 82 -1.05 -10.21 2.34
N ILE A 83 -2.19 -9.62 1.93
CA ILE A 83 -3.37 -9.47 2.78
C ILE A 83 -3.87 -10.80 3.36
N LYS A 84 -3.81 -11.87 2.56
CA LYS A 84 -4.25 -13.21 2.99
C LYS A 84 -3.43 -13.74 4.16
N LEU A 85 -2.16 -13.40 4.22
CA LEU A 85 -1.21 -13.87 5.23
C LEU A 85 -1.18 -13.00 6.49
N CYS A 86 -1.85 -11.82 6.49
CA CYS A 86 -1.92 -10.94 7.64
C CYS A 86 -2.73 -11.55 8.78
N SER A 87 -2.16 -11.52 10.00
CA SER A 87 -2.78 -12.01 11.24
C SER A 87 -3.05 -10.92 12.28
N GLY A 88 -2.51 -9.71 12.10
CA GLY A 88 -2.73 -8.57 12.99
C GLY A 88 -4.16 -8.04 12.94
N GLU A 89 -4.55 -7.24 13.91
CA GLU A 89 -5.88 -6.61 14.02
C GLU A 89 -6.07 -5.48 13.01
N LEU A 90 -4.98 -4.79 12.65
CA LEU A 90 -4.91 -3.83 11.57
C LEU A 90 -4.00 -4.30 10.46
N ILE A 91 -4.36 -3.98 9.22
CA ILE A 91 -3.52 -4.14 8.04
C ILE A 91 -3.13 -2.76 7.54
N LYS A 92 -1.84 -2.47 7.54
CA LYS A 92 -1.23 -1.31 6.90
C LYS A 92 -0.67 -1.74 5.56
N PHE A 93 -1.16 -1.16 4.45
CA PHE A 93 -0.57 -1.40 3.14
C PHE A 93 0.66 -0.52 2.95
N MET A 94 1.73 -1.09 2.40
CA MET A 94 2.92 -0.35 1.99
C MET A 94 3.41 -0.88 0.65
N GLN A 95 3.57 -0.01 -0.32
CA GLN A 95 4.30 -0.33 -1.54
C GLN A 95 5.79 -0.44 -1.19
N GLN A 96 6.51 -1.32 -1.87
CA GLN A 96 7.92 -1.60 -1.53
C GLN A 96 8.86 -0.39 -1.70
N ASP A 97 8.45 0.60 -2.47
CA ASP A 97 9.22 1.82 -2.77
C ASP A 97 8.86 3.01 -1.87
N ASP A 98 7.81 2.89 -1.06
CA ASP A 98 7.41 3.89 -0.07
C ASP A 98 8.01 3.57 1.31
N TYR A 99 8.03 4.56 2.22
CA TYR A 99 8.57 4.36 3.57
C TYR A 99 7.96 5.32 4.60
N PHE A 100 8.22 5.09 5.88
CA PHE A 100 7.80 5.98 6.97
C PHE A 100 8.84 7.09 7.19
N SER A 101 8.40 8.35 7.25
CA SER A 101 9.29 9.51 7.44
C SER A 101 9.68 9.77 8.89
N ASN A 102 8.95 9.17 9.85
CA ASN A 102 9.23 9.34 11.29
C ASN A 102 9.00 8.02 12.04
N ASN A 103 9.55 7.95 13.25
CA ASN A 103 9.55 6.73 14.03
C ASN A 103 8.22 6.48 14.79
N SER A 104 7.31 7.45 14.83
CA SER A 104 6.02 7.34 15.53
C SER A 104 4.82 7.18 14.59
N SER A 105 5.05 6.90 13.31
CA SER A 105 3.96 6.76 12.33
C SER A 105 2.98 5.66 12.71
N ILE A 106 3.48 4.50 13.15
CA ILE A 106 2.64 3.35 13.49
C ILE A 106 1.97 3.55 14.85
N SER A 107 2.69 4.00 15.87
CA SER A 107 2.11 4.27 17.20
C SER A 107 1.01 5.34 17.14
N HIS A 108 1.22 6.40 16.33
CA HIS A 108 0.22 7.43 16.10
C HIS A 108 -1.05 6.86 15.43
N MET A 109 -0.89 6.07 14.37
CA MET A 109 -1.99 5.40 13.68
C MET A 109 -2.78 4.48 14.62
N VAL A 110 -2.08 3.68 15.44
CA VAL A 110 -2.68 2.81 16.45
C VAL A 110 -3.42 3.62 17.51
N GLY A 111 -2.86 4.74 17.96
CA GLY A 111 -3.50 5.64 18.92
C GLY A 111 -4.82 6.19 18.42
N ILE A 112 -4.90 6.56 17.13
CA ILE A 112 -6.16 7.01 16.50
C ILE A 112 -7.15 5.85 16.42
N TYR A 113 -6.70 4.65 16.01
CA TYR A 113 -7.56 3.48 15.97
C TYR A 113 -8.17 3.14 17.34
N LEU A 114 -7.39 3.15 18.39
CA LEU A 114 -7.88 2.88 19.76
C LEU A 114 -8.92 3.90 20.24
N LYS A 115 -8.83 5.14 19.74
CA LYS A 115 -9.76 6.22 20.07
C LYS A 115 -11.03 6.16 19.23
N GLU A 116 -10.91 5.92 17.92
CA GLU A 116 -12.03 6.09 16.97
C GLU A 116 -12.63 4.77 16.48
N ASN A 117 -11.92 3.64 16.67
CA ASN A 117 -12.33 2.30 16.25
C ASN A 117 -12.78 2.24 14.77
N PHE A 118 -12.03 2.90 13.88
CA PHE A 118 -12.36 2.97 12.46
C PHE A 118 -12.32 1.60 11.78
N ASP A 119 -13.12 1.40 10.73
CA ASP A 119 -13.02 0.22 9.86
C ASP A 119 -11.91 0.37 8.82
N TRP A 120 -11.69 1.60 8.35
CA TRP A 120 -10.58 1.96 7.48
C TRP A 120 -10.19 3.43 7.64
N ALA A 121 -8.92 3.70 7.35
CA ALA A 121 -8.36 5.04 7.44
C ALA A 121 -7.40 5.31 6.29
N ILE A 122 -7.19 6.59 6.00
CA ILE A 122 -6.24 7.07 4.99
C ILE A 122 -5.22 7.98 5.65
N CYS A 123 -3.96 7.64 5.47
CA CYS A 123 -2.82 8.36 5.99
C CYS A 123 -2.33 9.42 5.00
N GLY A 124 -2.03 10.62 5.50
CA GLY A 124 -1.37 11.66 4.71
C GLY A 124 0.08 11.28 4.37
N GLY A 125 0.65 11.96 3.38
CA GLY A 125 2.00 11.67 2.93
C GLY A 125 2.67 12.82 2.18
N ILE A 126 3.90 12.58 1.72
CA ILE A 126 4.71 13.53 0.98
C ILE A 126 5.56 12.80 -0.06
N HIS A 127 5.87 13.43 -1.18
CA HIS A 127 6.70 12.85 -2.23
C HIS A 127 8.18 13.17 -2.06
N THR A 128 9.03 12.27 -2.57
CA THR A 128 10.47 12.49 -2.76
C THR A 128 10.99 11.77 -4.00
N GLN A 129 12.06 12.27 -4.60
CA GLN A 129 12.80 11.57 -5.67
C GLN A 129 14.19 11.11 -5.22
N ASP A 130 14.76 11.77 -4.23
CA ASP A 130 16.16 11.65 -3.84
C ASP A 130 16.40 11.33 -2.36
N TYR A 131 15.32 11.07 -1.60
CA TYR A 131 15.31 10.88 -0.14
C TYR A 131 15.74 12.12 0.69
N LYS A 132 15.93 13.26 0.06
CA LYS A 132 16.42 14.51 0.68
C LYS A 132 15.47 15.67 0.48
N THR A 133 14.95 15.79 -0.75
CA THR A 133 14.01 16.84 -1.13
C THR A 133 12.59 16.31 -1.08
N PHE A 134 11.75 16.97 -0.30
CA PHE A 134 10.34 16.59 -0.13
C PHE A 134 9.45 17.65 -0.78
N TYR A 135 8.46 17.19 -1.52
CA TYR A 135 7.53 18.05 -2.25
C TYR A 135 6.14 17.45 -2.31
N HIS A 136 5.15 18.23 -2.69
CA HIS A 136 3.76 17.82 -2.90
C HIS A 136 3.20 16.99 -1.71
N ARG A 137 2.96 17.66 -0.59
CA ARG A 137 2.28 17.06 0.57
C ARG A 137 0.85 16.69 0.21
N ILE A 138 0.45 15.46 0.51
CA ILE A 138 -0.90 14.96 0.37
C ILE A 138 -1.58 15.05 1.74
N ILE A 139 -2.64 15.87 1.81
CA ILE A 139 -3.62 15.86 2.89
C ILE A 139 -4.84 15.16 2.29
N PRO A 140 -5.16 13.93 2.74
CA PRO A 140 -6.21 13.13 2.12
C PRO A 140 -7.56 13.83 2.19
N LYS A 141 -8.27 13.85 1.07
CA LYS A 141 -9.61 14.41 0.97
C LYS A 141 -10.49 13.52 0.11
N TRP A 142 -11.67 13.16 0.62
CA TRP A 142 -12.67 12.43 -0.14
C TRP A 142 -13.18 13.28 -1.32
N THR A 143 -13.37 12.64 -2.48
CA THR A 143 -13.97 13.24 -3.67
C THR A 143 -14.98 12.27 -4.26
N GLU A 144 -16.15 12.79 -4.70
CA GLU A 144 -17.22 11.98 -5.29
C GLU A 144 -16.86 11.41 -6.67
N ASP A 145 -15.89 12.00 -7.33
CA ASP A 145 -15.42 11.67 -8.67
C ASP A 145 -14.18 10.76 -8.71
N LEU A 146 -13.89 10.03 -7.63
CA LEU A 146 -12.82 9.02 -7.59
C LEU A 146 -12.88 8.03 -8.78
N HIS A 147 -14.09 7.71 -9.26
CA HIS A 147 -14.30 6.82 -10.39
C HIS A 147 -13.73 7.34 -11.72
N THR A 148 -13.45 8.63 -11.81
CA THR A 148 -12.80 9.26 -12.97
C THR A 148 -11.29 9.30 -12.89
N GLY A 149 -10.70 8.81 -11.78
CA GLY A 149 -9.27 8.89 -11.48
C GLY A 149 -8.85 10.16 -10.74
N ASN A 150 -9.79 11.03 -10.32
CA ASN A 150 -9.50 12.20 -9.49
C ASN A 150 -9.20 11.79 -8.04
N ASN A 151 -8.05 11.14 -7.84
CA ASN A 151 -7.64 10.65 -6.52
C ASN A 151 -6.94 11.75 -5.70
N LYS A 152 -7.58 12.20 -4.63
CA LYS A 152 -7.03 13.11 -3.62
C LYS A 152 -6.77 12.43 -2.26
N LEU A 153 -6.90 11.11 -2.20
CA LEU A 153 -6.66 10.33 -0.98
C LEU A 153 -5.21 9.88 -0.85
N GLY A 154 -4.49 9.78 -1.95
CA GLY A 154 -3.11 9.27 -2.00
C GLY A 154 -3.05 7.86 -2.60
N GLY A 155 -1.87 7.27 -2.64
CA GLY A 155 -1.65 5.91 -3.16
C GLY A 155 -1.96 4.81 -2.14
N VAL A 156 -1.75 3.57 -2.55
CA VAL A 156 -2.04 2.37 -1.74
C VAL A 156 -1.35 2.40 -0.37
N SER A 157 -0.15 2.96 -0.27
CA SER A 157 0.57 3.08 1.00
C SER A 157 -0.10 4.00 2.02
N SER A 158 -1.13 4.77 1.64
CA SER A 158 -1.93 5.54 2.60
C SER A 158 -2.96 4.70 3.37
N ILE A 159 -3.32 3.52 2.87
CA ILE A 159 -4.44 2.74 3.38
C ILE A 159 -4.09 2.01 4.69
N VAL A 160 -5.01 2.07 5.64
CA VAL A 160 -5.10 1.21 6.82
C VAL A 160 -6.50 0.63 6.90
N THR A 161 -6.63 -0.64 7.23
CA THR A 161 -7.93 -1.27 7.39
C THR A 161 -7.95 -2.27 8.55
N LYS A 162 -9.11 -2.46 9.16
CA LYS A 162 -9.35 -3.55 10.08
C LYS A 162 -9.17 -4.90 9.40
N ASN A 163 -8.54 -5.85 10.07
CA ASN A 163 -8.38 -7.21 9.56
C ASN A 163 -9.60 -8.07 9.92
N THR A 164 -10.66 -7.97 9.16
CA THR A 164 -11.87 -8.77 9.33
C THR A 164 -11.89 -9.97 8.38
N SER A 165 -12.72 -10.97 8.65
CA SER A 165 -12.86 -12.16 7.80
C SER A 165 -13.38 -11.82 6.40
N ASP A 166 -14.18 -10.76 6.28
CA ASP A 166 -14.82 -10.25 5.06
C ASP A 166 -14.13 -9.00 4.48
N LYS A 167 -12.85 -8.76 4.88
CA LYS A 167 -12.05 -7.63 4.40
C LYS A 167 -11.96 -7.57 2.88
N LEU A 168 -11.95 -6.37 2.34
CA LEU A 168 -11.85 -6.14 0.90
C LEU A 168 -10.51 -6.61 0.33
N ARG A 169 -10.54 -6.97 -0.94
CA ARG A 169 -9.37 -7.32 -1.76
C ARG A 169 -9.28 -6.33 -2.91
N PHE A 170 -8.09 -6.13 -3.45
CA PHE A 170 -7.91 -5.33 -4.66
C PHE A 170 -8.45 -6.07 -5.89
N GLU A 171 -9.00 -5.33 -6.85
CA GLU A 171 -9.36 -5.86 -8.16
C GLU A 171 -8.07 -6.23 -8.92
N VAL A 172 -7.94 -7.51 -9.27
CA VAL A 172 -6.67 -8.05 -9.80
C VAL A 172 -6.32 -7.44 -11.16
N THR A 173 -7.31 -7.12 -11.97
CA THR A 173 -7.14 -6.64 -13.33
C THR A 173 -6.80 -5.15 -13.44
N LEU A 174 -6.91 -4.40 -12.33
CA LEU A 174 -6.63 -2.97 -12.30
C LEU A 174 -5.20 -2.69 -11.81
N ASN A 175 -4.39 -2.12 -12.69
CA ASN A 175 -3.02 -1.72 -12.38
C ASN A 175 -2.88 -0.21 -12.10
N TRP A 176 -3.76 0.62 -12.69
CA TRP A 176 -3.77 2.07 -12.53
C TRP A 176 -4.86 2.55 -11.57
N MET A 177 -6.09 2.06 -11.76
CA MET A 177 -7.27 2.49 -11.00
C MET A 177 -7.56 1.60 -9.79
N GLY A 178 -6.64 0.72 -9.40
CA GLY A 178 -6.86 -0.25 -8.33
C GLY A 178 -7.07 0.36 -6.96
N ASP A 179 -6.42 1.48 -6.65
CA ASP A 179 -6.62 2.26 -5.42
C ASP A 179 -7.98 2.97 -5.42
N CYS A 180 -8.35 3.63 -6.52
CA CYS A 180 -9.66 4.29 -6.66
C CYS A 180 -10.82 3.29 -6.52
N ASP A 181 -10.74 2.13 -7.18
CA ASP A 181 -11.73 1.06 -7.03
C ASP A 181 -11.81 0.55 -5.59
N TYR A 182 -10.67 0.36 -4.92
CA TYR A 182 -10.63 -0.06 -3.54
C TYR A 182 -11.28 0.98 -2.60
N TYR A 183 -10.99 2.27 -2.78
CA TYR A 183 -11.58 3.35 -2.00
C TYR A 183 -13.09 3.41 -2.17
N ILE A 184 -13.61 3.32 -3.39
CA ILE A 184 -15.04 3.35 -3.66
C ILE A 184 -15.73 2.15 -2.99
N ARG A 185 -15.15 0.94 -3.08
CA ARG A 185 -15.71 -0.24 -2.41
C ARG A 185 -15.62 -0.16 -0.88
N SER A 186 -14.55 0.43 -0.36
CA SER A 186 -14.42 0.67 1.09
C SER A 186 -15.48 1.66 1.58
N PHE A 187 -15.69 2.75 0.84
CA PHE A 187 -16.75 3.71 1.15
C PHE A 187 -18.15 3.07 1.13
N LYS A 188 -18.46 2.27 0.11
CA LYS A 188 -19.73 1.56 0.02
C LYS A 188 -19.97 0.61 1.20
N LYS A 189 -18.93 -0.01 1.70
CA LYS A 189 -19.01 -1.01 2.76
C LYS A 189 -18.98 -0.39 4.16
N TYR A 190 -18.14 0.63 4.36
CA TYR A 190 -17.78 1.14 5.68
C TYR A 190 -18.09 2.62 5.90
N GLY A 191 -18.49 3.35 4.86
CA GLY A 191 -18.62 4.81 4.91
C GLY A 191 -17.30 5.53 4.69
N LEU A 192 -17.24 6.82 5.05
CA LEU A 192 -16.05 7.66 4.89
C LEU A 192 -14.86 7.14 5.71
N PRO A 193 -13.62 7.29 5.21
CA PRO A 193 -12.43 6.94 5.97
C PRO A 193 -12.18 7.89 7.14
N THR A 194 -11.58 7.38 8.21
CA THR A 194 -10.86 8.25 9.14
C THR A 194 -9.62 8.83 8.44
N ILE A 195 -9.41 10.14 8.55
CA ILE A 195 -8.25 10.82 7.97
C ILE A 195 -7.15 10.99 9.02
N ILE A 196 -5.96 10.46 8.72
CA ILE A 196 -4.77 10.55 9.59
C ILE A 196 -3.74 11.46 8.89
N GLU A 197 -3.83 12.77 9.10
CA GLU A 197 -3.07 13.77 8.33
C GLU A 197 -1.55 13.68 8.51
N HIS A 198 -1.08 13.23 9.67
CA HIS A 198 0.33 13.31 10.08
C HIS A 198 1.03 11.95 10.22
N SER A 199 0.56 10.93 9.52
CA SER A 199 1.08 9.57 9.64
C SER A 199 2.45 9.32 8.99
N GLY A 200 3.01 10.31 8.28
CA GLY A 200 4.39 10.26 7.81
C GLY A 200 4.70 9.22 6.73
N ILE A 201 3.83 9.06 5.74
CA ILE A 201 4.14 8.25 4.55
C ILE A 201 4.97 9.09 3.58
N VAL A 202 6.06 8.52 3.06
CA VAL A 202 6.84 9.10 1.97
C VAL A 202 6.67 8.25 0.73
N TYR A 203 6.16 8.88 -0.32
CA TYR A 203 6.00 8.29 -1.65
C TYR A 203 7.29 8.52 -2.45
N LYS A 204 8.05 7.48 -2.69
CA LYS A 204 9.25 7.55 -3.53
C LYS A 204 8.87 7.56 -5.00
N GLN A 205 9.26 8.62 -5.70
CA GLN A 205 9.06 8.74 -7.15
C GLN A 205 10.32 8.28 -7.90
N TRP A 206 10.18 7.31 -8.82
CA TRP A 206 11.29 6.79 -9.63
C TRP A 206 10.81 6.21 -10.96
N ALA A 207 11.68 6.08 -11.91
CA ALA A 207 11.32 5.71 -13.29
C ALA A 207 10.69 4.32 -13.43
N GLY A 208 11.05 3.38 -12.55
CA GLY A 208 10.56 1.99 -12.59
C GLY A 208 9.24 1.76 -11.86
N GLN A 209 8.58 2.80 -11.35
CA GLN A 209 7.25 2.65 -10.76
C GLN A 209 6.23 2.18 -11.80
N LEU A 210 5.29 1.36 -11.36
CA LEU A 210 4.19 0.87 -12.20
C LEU A 210 3.45 2.04 -12.89
N THR A 211 3.21 3.12 -12.16
CA THR A 211 2.63 4.38 -12.65
C THR A 211 3.32 4.93 -13.92
N ASN A 212 4.65 4.79 -14.00
CA ASN A 212 5.47 5.30 -15.10
C ASN A 212 5.64 4.27 -16.25
N THR A 213 5.30 3.00 -16.01
CA THR A 213 5.49 1.91 -16.97
C THR A 213 4.19 1.48 -17.66
N ILE A 214 3.04 1.78 -17.08
CA ILE A 214 1.73 1.54 -17.69
C ILE A 214 1.51 2.49 -18.87
N SER A 215 1.07 1.95 -20.02
CA SER A 215 0.74 2.75 -21.20
C SER A 215 -0.48 3.67 -20.96
N ASP A 216 -0.51 4.81 -21.64
CA ASP A 216 -1.64 5.73 -21.56
C ASP A 216 -2.95 5.09 -22.05
N THR A 217 -2.86 4.20 -23.05
CA THR A 217 -4.02 3.42 -23.51
C THR A 217 -4.58 2.55 -22.38
N GLN A 218 -3.74 1.84 -21.63
CA GLN A 218 -4.19 1.03 -20.50
C GLN A 218 -4.79 1.89 -19.40
N LYS A 219 -4.19 3.03 -19.05
CA LYS A 219 -4.74 3.98 -18.08
C LYS A 219 -6.15 4.44 -18.50
N GLN A 220 -6.33 4.84 -19.77
CA GLN A 220 -7.64 5.25 -20.30
C GLN A 220 -8.68 4.12 -20.24
N GLN A 221 -8.29 2.89 -20.58
CA GLN A 221 -9.17 1.72 -20.49
C GLN A 221 -9.63 1.43 -19.07
N GLU A 222 -8.70 1.50 -18.10
CA GLU A 222 -9.03 1.29 -16.67
C GLU A 222 -9.91 2.41 -16.12
N VAL A 223 -9.66 3.68 -16.48
CA VAL A 223 -10.54 4.81 -16.14
C VAL A 223 -11.94 4.59 -16.71
N ALA A 224 -12.05 4.24 -17.99
CA ALA A 224 -13.34 3.98 -18.62
C ALA A 224 -14.08 2.80 -17.93
N TYR A 225 -13.38 1.73 -17.63
CA TYR A 225 -13.94 0.57 -16.90
C TYR A 225 -14.47 0.97 -15.52
N VAL A 226 -13.68 1.67 -14.71
CA VAL A 226 -14.07 2.07 -13.35
C VAL A 226 -15.18 3.12 -13.39
N THR A 227 -15.11 4.08 -14.35
CA THR A 227 -16.18 5.05 -14.57
C THR A 227 -17.50 4.34 -14.89
N ASN A 228 -17.53 3.42 -15.84
CA ASN A 228 -18.74 2.67 -16.19
C ASN A 228 -19.28 1.83 -15.03
N LYS A 229 -18.37 1.21 -14.26
CA LYS A 229 -18.73 0.38 -13.09
C LYS A 229 -19.45 1.19 -11.99
N TYR A 230 -19.15 2.49 -11.88
CA TYR A 230 -19.66 3.35 -10.82
C TYR A 230 -20.49 4.56 -11.28
N SER A 231 -20.72 4.74 -12.59
CA SER A 231 -21.53 5.84 -13.14
C SER A 231 -23.04 5.69 -12.93
N VAL A 232 -23.49 4.52 -12.49
CA VAL A 232 -24.92 4.34 -12.15
C VAL A 232 -25.15 5.06 -10.81
N PRO A 233 -26.07 6.05 -10.74
CA PRO A 233 -26.35 6.74 -9.48
C PRO A 233 -26.71 5.72 -8.40
N TYR A 234 -26.10 5.88 -7.24
CA TYR A 234 -26.49 5.10 -6.07
C TYR A 234 -27.92 5.46 -5.70
N ALA A 235 -28.89 4.56 -5.99
CA ALA A 235 -30.23 4.65 -5.48
C ALA A 235 -30.25 4.29 -3.98
#